data_848e42c0cf82aac6393fba676d5c1e25
#
_entry.id   848e42c0cf82aac6393fba676d5c1e25
#
_cell.length_a   1.000
_cell.length_b   1.000
_cell.length_c   1.000
_cell.angle_alpha   90.00
_cell.angle_beta   90.00
_cell.angle_gamma   90.00
#
_symmetry.space_group_name_H-M   'P 1'
#
loop_
_entity.id
_entity.type
_entity.pdbx_description
1 polymer ?
#
loop_
_entity_poly.entity_id
_entity_poly.type
_entity_poly.pdbx_seq_one_letter_code
_entity_poly.pdbx_strand_id
1 'polypeptide(L)'
;VLFRSTPLFYNLDAIIAVGYRVNSYQATQFRIWATSVLKEFVIKGYALDDERLKQGKHFGKDYFDDLLERIREIRTSERRYYQKITDIYAECSADYDPKSDCTKLFFKMVQNMMHLAVTNRTAAEIVYERADSEMPHMGLTTWKKAPDGRVQKSDTIVAKNYLSDKEISELNGVTNAFLEFAELRAQRHIITTMEDWKQRLEQFLGTMDYKAQDTAGKVSQEAAREKAYGEYEKYKVIQDRSFISDFDRFNNGDKLLPFDINPDKE
;
A
#
# COMPACT_ATOMS: atom_id res chain seq x y z
N VAL A 1 16.51 30.91 -49.22
CA VAL A 1 16.38 29.47 -48.99
C VAL A 1 16.02 29.30 -47.51
N LEU A 2 14.75 29.07 -47.25
CA LEU A 2 14.26 28.77 -45.90
C LEU A 2 14.60 27.30 -45.57
N PHE A 3 15.61 27.09 -44.73
CA PHE A 3 15.85 25.78 -44.13
C PHE A 3 14.71 25.47 -43.17
N ARG A 4 13.75 24.64 -43.60
CA ARG A 4 12.81 23.97 -42.71
C ARG A 4 13.57 22.86 -41.98
N SER A 5 14.05 23.12 -40.77
CA SER A 5 14.48 22.04 -39.90
C SER A 5 13.22 21.31 -39.37
N THR A 6 13.01 20.07 -39.74
CA THR A 6 12.07 19.19 -39.09
C THR A 6 12.59 18.88 -37.71
N PRO A 7 11.82 19.11 -36.64
CA PRO A 7 12.26 18.73 -35.27
C PRO A 7 12.48 17.22 -35.24
N LEU A 8 13.67 16.81 -34.85
CA LEU A 8 14.00 15.41 -34.63
C LEU A 8 13.60 15.06 -33.19
N PHE A 9 12.73 14.06 -33.02
CA PHE A 9 12.38 13.51 -31.73
C PHE A 9 13.31 12.35 -31.42
N TYR A 10 13.86 12.35 -30.21
CA TYR A 10 14.74 11.29 -29.72
C TYR A 10 14.08 10.56 -28.56
N ASN A 11 14.37 9.27 -28.43
CA ASN A 11 14.00 8.49 -27.28
C ASN A 11 14.71 9.04 -26.03
N LEU A 12 14.04 8.99 -24.87
CA LEU A 12 14.58 9.44 -23.57
C LEU A 12 15.90 8.74 -23.25
N ASP A 13 16.02 7.44 -23.51
CA ASP A 13 17.25 6.68 -23.28
C ASP A 13 18.44 7.23 -24.08
N ALA A 14 18.20 7.65 -25.33
CA ALA A 14 19.21 8.27 -26.17
C ALA A 14 19.64 9.64 -25.61
N ILE A 15 18.68 10.44 -25.11
CA ILE A 15 18.97 11.74 -24.49
C ILE A 15 19.82 11.54 -23.24
N ILE A 16 19.48 10.58 -22.38
CA ILE A 16 20.24 10.25 -21.17
C ILE A 16 21.66 9.79 -21.53
N ALA A 17 21.80 8.83 -22.47
CA ALA A 17 23.09 8.31 -22.88
C ALA A 17 24.02 9.40 -23.47
N VAL A 18 23.47 10.29 -24.30
CA VAL A 18 24.21 11.43 -24.89
C VAL A 18 24.55 12.45 -23.81
N GLY A 19 23.62 12.80 -22.93
CA GLY A 19 23.80 13.75 -21.85
C GLY A 19 24.96 13.41 -20.91
N TYR A 20 25.23 12.12 -20.70
CA TYR A 20 26.36 11.67 -19.89
C TYR A 20 27.69 11.56 -20.65
N ARG A 21 27.68 11.43 -21.98
CA ARG A 21 28.88 11.21 -22.78
C ARG A 21 29.43 12.47 -23.44
N VAL A 22 28.56 13.42 -23.76
CA VAL A 22 28.97 14.64 -24.50
C VAL A 22 29.52 15.70 -23.56
N ASN A 23 30.62 16.34 -23.96
CA ASN A 23 31.20 17.46 -23.21
C ASN A 23 30.71 18.80 -23.81
N SER A 24 29.52 19.23 -23.39
CA SER A 24 28.93 20.53 -23.77
C SER A 24 28.30 21.19 -22.54
N TYR A 25 28.03 22.49 -22.65
CA TYR A 25 27.35 23.23 -21.59
C TYR A 25 25.97 22.62 -21.26
N GLN A 26 25.19 22.33 -22.30
CA GLN A 26 23.85 21.71 -22.13
C GLN A 26 23.94 20.34 -21.45
N ALA A 27 24.89 19.51 -21.85
CA ALA A 27 25.10 18.22 -21.23
C ALA A 27 25.54 18.35 -19.75
N THR A 28 26.33 19.40 -19.45
CA THR A 28 26.70 19.70 -18.05
C THR A 28 25.48 20.11 -17.21
N GLN A 29 24.61 20.97 -17.72
CA GLN A 29 23.38 21.36 -17.06
C GLN A 29 22.44 20.16 -16.85
N PHE A 30 22.34 19.29 -17.85
CA PHE A 30 21.58 18.04 -17.72
C PHE A 30 22.12 17.14 -16.59
N ARG A 31 23.46 16.95 -16.51
CA ARG A 31 24.06 16.14 -15.43
C ARG A 31 23.85 16.75 -14.05
N ILE A 32 23.93 18.07 -13.92
CA ILE A 32 23.65 18.75 -12.64
C ILE A 32 22.21 18.48 -12.21
N TRP A 33 21.25 18.70 -13.12
CA TRP A 33 19.83 18.43 -12.85
C TRP A 33 19.59 16.95 -12.51
N ALA A 34 20.06 16.01 -13.34
CA ALA A 34 19.87 14.59 -13.12
C ALA A 34 20.48 14.12 -11.79
N THR A 35 21.67 14.64 -11.45
CA THR A 35 22.32 14.32 -10.17
C THR A 35 21.52 14.88 -9.00
N SER A 36 20.92 16.07 -9.11
CA SER A 36 20.09 16.61 -8.04
C SER A 36 18.83 15.78 -7.79
N VAL A 37 18.14 15.35 -8.85
CA VAL A 37 16.96 14.48 -8.77
C VAL A 37 17.33 13.13 -8.16
N LEU A 38 18.42 12.50 -8.65
CA LEU A 38 18.88 11.23 -8.11
C LEU A 38 19.28 11.35 -6.62
N LYS A 39 19.98 12.41 -6.25
CA LYS A 39 20.35 12.66 -4.85
C LYS A 39 19.12 12.84 -3.96
N GLU A 40 18.13 13.58 -4.44
CA GLU A 40 16.87 13.74 -3.72
C GLU A 40 16.17 12.39 -3.52
N PHE A 41 16.07 11.60 -4.58
CA PHE A 41 15.47 10.27 -4.51
C PHE A 41 16.21 9.32 -3.53
N VAL A 42 17.54 9.28 -3.60
CA VAL A 42 18.36 8.43 -2.71
C VAL A 42 18.21 8.82 -1.23
N ILE A 43 18.14 10.13 -0.94
CA ILE A 43 18.04 10.62 0.44
C ILE A 43 16.61 10.50 0.97
N LYS A 44 15.60 10.89 0.19
CA LYS A 44 14.20 11.01 0.63
C LYS A 44 13.34 9.79 0.28
N GLY A 45 13.74 8.97 -0.69
CA GLY A 45 12.95 7.89 -1.27
C GLY A 45 11.92 8.37 -2.32
N TYR A 46 11.90 9.66 -2.66
CA TYR A 46 11.05 10.23 -3.70
C TYR A 46 11.67 11.50 -4.30
N ALA A 47 11.24 11.86 -5.51
CA ALA A 47 11.50 13.15 -6.14
C ALA A 47 10.22 13.59 -6.85
N LEU A 48 9.75 14.81 -6.58
CA LEU A 48 8.51 15.38 -7.12
C LEU A 48 8.78 16.66 -7.89
N ASP A 49 8.10 16.83 -9.00
CA ASP A 49 8.01 18.10 -9.74
C ASP A 49 6.77 18.87 -9.25
N ASP A 50 6.93 19.57 -8.13
CA ASP A 50 5.87 20.31 -7.46
C ASP A 50 5.16 21.30 -8.37
N GLU A 51 5.94 22.02 -9.19
CA GLU A 51 5.41 23.04 -10.11
C GLU A 51 4.51 22.40 -11.17
N ARG A 52 4.94 21.29 -11.73
CA ARG A 52 4.18 20.54 -12.71
C ARG A 52 2.90 19.98 -12.12
N LEU A 53 2.97 19.39 -10.92
CA LEU A 53 1.82 18.82 -10.22
C LEU A 53 0.80 19.88 -9.84
N LYS A 54 1.23 21.05 -9.33
CA LYS A 54 0.34 22.16 -8.96
C LYS A 54 -0.36 22.80 -10.17
N GLN A 55 0.31 22.85 -11.31
CA GLN A 55 -0.25 23.50 -12.50
C GLN A 55 -1.14 22.58 -13.33
N GLY A 56 -1.20 21.29 -13.04
CA GLY A 56 -1.91 20.30 -13.86
C GLY A 56 -1.39 20.19 -15.30
N LYS A 57 -0.19 20.73 -15.58
CA LYS A 57 0.44 20.66 -16.90
C LYS A 57 1.15 19.31 -17.04
N HIS A 58 0.68 18.52 -17.98
CA HIS A 58 1.20 17.17 -18.21
C HIS A 58 1.33 16.88 -19.71
N PHE A 59 2.23 15.96 -20.02
CA PHE A 59 2.29 15.36 -21.35
C PHE A 59 1.48 14.06 -21.31
N GLY A 60 0.24 14.09 -21.79
CA GLY A 60 -0.64 12.93 -21.79
C GLY A 60 -1.51 12.80 -20.53
N LYS A 61 -1.45 11.64 -19.84
CA LYS A 61 -2.25 11.37 -18.66
C LYS A 61 -1.85 12.25 -17.46
N ASP A 62 -2.83 12.75 -16.72
CA ASP A 62 -2.60 13.35 -15.40
C ASP A 62 -2.29 12.26 -14.37
N TYR A 63 -1.12 12.38 -13.74
CA TYR A 63 -0.65 11.43 -12.73
C TYR A 63 -0.88 11.89 -11.30
N PHE A 64 -1.61 12.98 -11.09
CA PHE A 64 -1.84 13.50 -9.75
C PHE A 64 -2.68 12.54 -8.89
N ASP A 65 -3.72 11.96 -9.47
CA ASP A 65 -4.54 10.96 -8.79
C ASP A 65 -3.75 9.68 -8.48
N ASP A 66 -2.89 9.23 -9.39
CA ASP A 66 -2.00 8.08 -9.16
C ASP A 66 -1.03 8.36 -7.98
N LEU A 67 -0.51 9.60 -7.89
CA LEU A 67 0.34 10.02 -6.77
C LEU A 67 -0.43 10.03 -5.44
N LEU A 68 -1.64 10.58 -5.44
CA LEU A 68 -2.48 10.62 -4.23
C LEU A 68 -2.81 9.22 -3.73
N GLU A 69 -3.16 8.30 -4.62
CA GLU A 69 -3.46 6.92 -4.26
C GLU A 69 -2.23 6.23 -3.67
N ARG A 70 -1.08 6.41 -4.28
CA ARG A 70 0.19 5.87 -3.78
C ARG A 70 0.57 6.43 -2.39
N ILE A 71 0.35 7.73 -2.16
CA ILE A 71 0.57 8.34 -0.84
C ILE A 71 -0.38 7.74 0.19
N ARG A 72 -1.68 7.57 -0.15
CA ARG A 72 -2.66 6.93 0.73
C ARG A 72 -2.26 5.49 1.07
N GLU A 73 -1.84 4.73 0.08
CA GLU A 73 -1.38 3.35 0.26
C GLU A 73 -0.17 3.26 1.20
N ILE A 74 0.85 4.11 1.01
CA ILE A 74 2.02 4.18 1.88
C ILE A 74 1.61 4.54 3.31
N ARG A 75 0.75 5.56 3.48
CA ARG A 75 0.30 6.04 4.79
C ARG A 75 -0.53 5.01 5.53
N THR A 76 -1.35 4.23 4.81
CA THR A 76 -2.22 3.18 5.36
C THR A 76 -1.55 1.81 5.36
N SER A 77 -0.26 1.71 4.98
CA SER A 77 0.50 0.48 5.18
C SER A 77 0.52 0.12 6.67
N GLU A 78 0.40 -1.17 7.00
CA GLU A 78 0.18 -1.65 8.36
C GLU A 78 1.14 -1.01 9.38
N ARG A 79 2.43 -1.04 9.11
CA ARG A 79 3.44 -0.47 10.00
C ARG A 79 3.30 1.03 10.19
N ARG A 80 3.10 1.81 9.11
CA ARG A 80 2.94 3.27 9.18
C ARG A 80 1.66 3.67 9.87
N TYR A 81 0.59 2.96 9.60
CA TYR A 81 -0.69 3.15 10.26
C TYR A 81 -0.59 2.97 11.77
N TYR A 82 -0.01 1.85 12.23
CA TYR A 82 0.19 1.62 13.66
C TYR A 82 1.10 2.65 14.32
N GLN A 83 2.23 3.01 13.69
CA GLN A 83 3.09 4.06 14.20
C GLN A 83 2.33 5.37 14.39
N LYS A 84 1.59 5.79 13.38
CA LYS A 84 0.89 7.08 13.41
C LYS A 84 -0.23 7.11 14.45
N ILE A 85 -1.00 6.03 14.57
CA ILE A 85 -2.04 5.94 15.60
C ILE A 85 -1.41 5.93 17.01
N THR A 86 -0.31 5.19 17.22
CA THR A 86 0.39 5.21 18.52
C THR A 86 0.91 6.59 18.88
N ASP A 87 1.46 7.33 17.91
CA ASP A 87 1.93 8.70 18.12
C ASP A 87 0.76 9.62 18.51
N ILE A 88 -0.37 9.56 17.78
CA ILE A 88 -1.57 10.33 18.08
C ILE A 88 -2.10 10.03 19.50
N TYR A 89 -2.14 8.76 19.88
CA TYR A 89 -2.63 8.38 21.21
C TYR A 89 -1.68 8.78 22.32
N ALA A 90 -0.36 8.66 22.10
CA ALA A 90 0.65 9.13 23.06
C ALA A 90 0.53 10.65 23.27
N GLU A 91 0.12 11.39 22.26
CA GLU A 91 0.01 12.84 22.27
C GLU A 91 -1.26 13.36 22.95
N CYS A 92 -2.39 12.66 22.79
CA CYS A 92 -3.69 13.16 23.21
C CYS A 92 -4.57 12.21 24.04
N SER A 93 -4.09 11.00 24.39
CA SER A 93 -4.88 10.08 25.22
C SER A 93 -4.35 10.03 26.64
N ALA A 94 -5.21 10.34 27.62
CA ALA A 94 -4.84 10.37 29.03
C ALA A 94 -4.60 8.97 29.64
N ASP A 95 -5.18 7.94 29.05
CA ASP A 95 -5.19 6.54 29.49
C ASP A 95 -4.45 5.60 28.53
N TYR A 96 -3.62 6.16 27.64
CA TYR A 96 -2.88 5.34 26.68
C TYR A 96 -1.71 4.61 27.35
N ASP A 97 -1.76 3.28 27.30
CA ASP A 97 -0.65 2.38 27.62
C ASP A 97 -0.45 1.39 26.45
N PRO A 98 0.69 1.46 25.74
CA PRO A 98 0.94 0.59 24.57
C PRO A 98 0.99 -0.91 24.91
N LYS A 99 1.15 -1.27 26.17
CA LYS A 99 1.22 -2.67 26.64
C LYS A 99 -0.12 -3.17 27.16
N SER A 100 -1.07 -2.29 27.40
CA SER A 100 -2.36 -2.67 27.96
C SER A 100 -3.17 -3.52 26.96
N ASP A 101 -3.97 -4.43 27.49
CA ASP A 101 -4.89 -5.23 26.66
C ASP A 101 -6.01 -4.37 26.08
N CYS A 102 -6.38 -3.29 26.77
CA CYS A 102 -7.35 -2.31 26.27
C CYS A 102 -6.87 -1.68 24.95
N THR A 103 -5.61 -1.24 24.89
CA THR A 103 -5.02 -0.69 23.67
C THR A 103 -4.98 -1.71 22.52
N LYS A 104 -4.58 -2.95 22.81
CA LYS A 104 -4.59 -4.03 21.77
C LYS A 104 -5.99 -4.34 21.27
N LEU A 105 -6.97 -4.40 22.14
CA LEU A 105 -8.37 -4.62 21.79
C LEU A 105 -8.92 -3.47 20.95
N PHE A 106 -8.55 -2.24 21.29
CA PHE A 106 -8.95 -1.08 20.53
C PHE A 106 -8.41 -1.11 19.10
N PHE A 107 -7.11 -1.39 18.89
CA PHE A 107 -6.55 -1.53 17.55
C PHE A 107 -7.26 -2.60 16.71
N LYS A 108 -7.53 -3.75 17.32
CA LYS A 108 -8.27 -4.83 16.66
C LYS A 108 -9.68 -4.40 16.29
N MET A 109 -10.34 -3.66 17.17
CA MET A 109 -11.69 -3.12 16.93
C MET A 109 -11.66 -2.11 15.77
N VAL A 110 -10.74 -1.14 15.77
CA VAL A 110 -10.61 -0.15 14.69
C VAL A 110 -10.42 -0.85 13.35
N GLN A 111 -9.53 -1.83 13.29
CA GLN A 111 -9.27 -2.59 12.08
C GLN A 111 -10.52 -3.34 11.59
N ASN A 112 -11.25 -3.99 12.50
CA ASN A 112 -12.50 -4.68 12.16
C ASN A 112 -13.57 -3.71 11.68
N MET A 113 -13.73 -2.55 12.33
CA MET A 113 -14.73 -1.56 11.94
C MET A 113 -14.45 -0.98 10.54
N MET A 114 -13.18 -0.75 10.20
CA MET A 114 -12.78 -0.29 8.87
C MET A 114 -13.08 -1.35 7.79
N HIS A 115 -12.76 -2.62 8.05
CA HIS A 115 -13.12 -3.70 7.12
C HIS A 115 -14.63 -3.85 6.98
N LEU A 116 -15.36 -3.82 8.09
CA LEU A 116 -16.82 -3.93 8.10
C LEU A 116 -17.48 -2.79 7.34
N ALA A 117 -16.98 -1.57 7.48
CA ALA A 117 -17.48 -0.40 6.78
C ALA A 117 -17.42 -0.60 5.25
N VAL A 118 -16.28 -1.05 4.74
CA VAL A 118 -16.03 -1.18 3.30
C VAL A 118 -16.64 -2.46 2.70
N THR A 119 -16.53 -3.58 3.41
CA THR A 119 -16.88 -4.90 2.85
C THR A 119 -18.15 -5.51 3.42
N ASN A 120 -18.74 -4.94 4.48
CA ASN A 120 -19.78 -5.53 5.32
C ASN A 120 -19.37 -6.89 5.93
N ARG A 121 -18.05 -7.11 6.11
CA ARG A 121 -17.45 -8.31 6.68
C ARG A 121 -16.32 -7.94 7.64
N THR A 122 -16.19 -8.70 8.70
CA THR A 122 -15.00 -8.61 9.57
C THR A 122 -13.78 -9.20 8.88
N ALA A 123 -12.59 -8.89 9.36
CA ALA A 123 -11.35 -9.44 8.82
C ALA A 123 -11.34 -10.98 8.83
N ALA A 124 -11.87 -11.60 9.89
CA ALA A 124 -11.99 -13.06 9.97
C ALA A 124 -12.99 -13.63 8.94
N GLU A 125 -14.11 -12.97 8.74
CA GLU A 125 -15.10 -13.37 7.73
C GLU A 125 -14.57 -13.25 6.31
N ILE A 126 -13.82 -12.20 5.99
CA ILE A 126 -13.18 -12.03 4.67
C ILE A 126 -12.25 -13.22 4.40
N VAL A 127 -11.34 -13.53 5.33
CA VAL A 127 -10.43 -14.66 5.19
C VAL A 127 -11.18 -15.98 5.05
N TYR A 128 -12.19 -16.19 5.90
CA TYR A 128 -12.97 -17.43 5.91
C TYR A 128 -13.75 -17.64 4.60
N GLU A 129 -14.35 -16.59 4.04
CA GLU A 129 -15.18 -16.67 2.85
C GLU A 129 -14.35 -16.74 1.57
N ARG A 130 -13.20 -16.04 1.51
CA ARG A 130 -12.44 -15.85 0.28
C ARG A 130 -11.22 -16.75 0.12
N ALA A 131 -10.76 -17.41 1.20
CA ALA A 131 -9.68 -18.38 1.11
C ALA A 131 -10.17 -19.66 0.46
N ASP A 132 -9.72 -19.92 -0.78
CA ASP A 132 -10.14 -21.07 -1.59
C ASP A 132 -8.99 -21.56 -2.46
N SER A 133 -8.57 -22.80 -2.24
CA SER A 133 -7.46 -23.44 -2.97
C SER A 133 -7.71 -23.62 -4.48
N GLU A 134 -8.97 -23.60 -4.91
CA GLU A 134 -9.34 -23.73 -6.33
C GLU A 134 -9.25 -22.40 -7.08
N MET A 135 -9.23 -21.27 -6.35
CA MET A 135 -9.11 -19.96 -6.94
C MET A 135 -7.65 -19.61 -7.29
N PRO A 136 -7.40 -18.79 -8.32
CA PRO A 136 -6.07 -18.26 -8.61
C PRO A 136 -5.46 -17.61 -7.36
N HIS A 137 -4.22 -17.96 -7.06
CA HIS A 137 -3.51 -17.47 -5.88
C HIS A 137 -4.28 -17.68 -4.56
N MET A 138 -5.13 -18.70 -4.51
CA MET A 138 -5.94 -19.02 -3.33
C MET A 138 -6.98 -17.92 -2.98
N GLY A 139 -7.42 -17.16 -3.98
CA GLY A 139 -8.31 -16.01 -3.84
C GLY A 139 -7.62 -14.73 -3.37
N LEU A 140 -6.29 -14.73 -3.16
CA LEU A 140 -5.53 -13.52 -2.83
C LEU A 140 -5.37 -12.62 -4.06
N THR A 141 -5.57 -11.33 -3.87
CA THR A 141 -5.31 -10.28 -4.85
C THR A 141 -3.89 -9.73 -4.72
N THR A 142 -3.33 -9.79 -3.50
CA THR A 142 -1.93 -9.41 -3.23
C THR A 142 -1.31 -10.32 -2.16
N TRP A 143 0.01 -10.42 -2.12
CA TRP A 143 0.81 -11.14 -1.12
C TRP A 143 2.23 -10.58 -1.09
N LYS A 144 3.03 -10.97 -0.10
CA LYS A 144 4.37 -10.39 0.14
C LYS A 144 5.29 -10.43 -1.08
N LYS A 145 5.15 -11.44 -1.94
CA LYS A 145 5.97 -11.62 -3.15
C LYS A 145 5.17 -11.51 -4.45
N ALA A 146 4.02 -10.82 -4.43
CA ALA A 146 3.21 -10.57 -5.62
C ALA A 146 3.98 -9.69 -6.65
N PRO A 147 3.66 -9.77 -7.95
CA PRO A 147 2.71 -10.71 -8.56
C PRO A 147 3.31 -12.10 -8.85
N ASP A 148 4.62 -12.21 -9.06
CA ASP A 148 5.27 -13.40 -9.62
C ASP A 148 5.78 -14.39 -8.57
N GLY A 149 5.91 -13.94 -7.33
CA GLY A 149 6.43 -14.75 -6.24
C GLY A 149 5.39 -15.68 -5.63
N ARG A 150 5.87 -16.68 -4.89
CA ARG A 150 5.00 -17.69 -4.24
C ARG A 150 4.18 -17.08 -3.10
N VAL A 151 2.91 -17.47 -3.01
CA VAL A 151 2.07 -17.23 -1.83
C VAL A 151 2.66 -17.98 -0.63
N GLN A 152 2.80 -17.30 0.49
CA GLN A 152 3.28 -17.88 1.74
C GLN A 152 2.11 -18.14 2.69
N LYS A 153 2.28 -19.10 3.61
CA LYS A 153 1.27 -19.43 4.61
C LYS A 153 0.86 -18.22 5.46
N SER A 154 1.80 -17.33 5.77
CA SER A 154 1.54 -16.08 6.50
C SER A 154 0.65 -15.10 5.74
N ASP A 155 0.67 -15.12 4.40
CA ASP A 155 -0.11 -14.21 3.58
C ASP A 155 -1.61 -14.55 3.64
N THR A 156 -1.94 -15.81 3.86
CA THR A 156 -3.32 -16.33 3.78
C THR A 156 -4.22 -15.95 4.96
N ILE A 157 -3.65 -15.43 6.03
CA ILE A 157 -4.41 -14.97 7.22
C ILE A 157 -4.60 -13.45 7.27
N VAL A 158 -4.10 -12.74 6.28
CA VAL A 158 -4.19 -11.27 6.19
C VAL A 158 -5.40 -10.89 5.34
N ALA A 159 -6.45 -10.39 5.95
CA ALA A 159 -7.71 -10.06 5.27
C ALA A 159 -7.53 -9.07 4.11
N LYS A 160 -6.63 -8.10 4.26
CA LYS A 160 -6.32 -7.09 3.23
C LYS A 160 -5.86 -7.74 1.93
N ASN A 161 -5.21 -8.89 2.00
CA ASN A 161 -4.71 -9.62 0.83
C ASN A 161 -5.81 -10.21 -0.07
N TYR A 162 -7.04 -10.29 0.42
CA TYR A 162 -8.20 -10.79 -0.30
C TYR A 162 -9.13 -9.69 -0.84
N LEU A 163 -8.79 -8.42 -0.61
CA LEU A 163 -9.60 -7.31 -1.05
C LEU A 163 -9.36 -7.02 -2.54
N SER A 164 -10.41 -6.68 -3.27
CA SER A 164 -10.29 -6.14 -4.62
C SER A 164 -9.64 -4.75 -4.60
N ASP A 165 -9.11 -4.30 -5.73
CA ASP A 165 -8.50 -2.98 -5.86
C ASP A 165 -9.45 -1.86 -5.42
N LYS A 166 -10.74 -2.00 -5.74
CA LYS A 166 -11.78 -1.04 -5.34
C LYS A 166 -11.96 -1.01 -3.82
N GLU A 167 -12.05 -2.19 -3.18
CA GLU A 167 -12.17 -2.30 -1.72
C GLU A 167 -10.91 -1.79 -1.01
N ILE A 168 -9.72 -2.03 -1.58
CA ILE A 168 -8.44 -1.52 -1.05
C ILE A 168 -8.40 0.01 -1.13
N SER A 169 -8.76 0.58 -2.28
CA SER A 169 -8.77 2.04 -2.47
C SER A 169 -9.76 2.71 -1.51
N GLU A 170 -10.96 2.15 -1.35
CA GLU A 170 -11.96 2.64 -0.41
C GLU A 170 -11.48 2.52 1.05
N LEU A 171 -10.93 1.38 1.45
CA LEU A 171 -10.37 1.16 2.78
C LEU A 171 -9.23 2.16 3.08
N ASN A 172 -8.32 2.35 2.13
CA ASN A 172 -7.23 3.33 2.26
C ASN A 172 -7.79 4.75 2.39
N GLY A 173 -8.82 5.11 1.62
CA GLY A 173 -9.48 6.40 1.67
C GLY A 173 -10.09 6.70 3.03
N VAL A 174 -10.92 5.79 3.54
CA VAL A 174 -11.58 5.92 4.86
C VAL A 174 -10.56 5.96 5.99
N THR A 175 -9.58 5.06 5.95
CA THR A 175 -8.52 5.00 6.96
C THR A 175 -7.70 6.29 7.00
N ASN A 176 -7.34 6.83 5.82
CA ASN A 176 -6.58 8.06 5.74
C ASN A 176 -7.38 9.27 6.26
N ALA A 177 -8.67 9.36 5.91
CA ALA A 177 -9.53 10.42 6.40
C ALA A 177 -9.71 10.37 7.93
N PHE A 178 -9.82 9.17 8.52
CA PHE A 178 -9.84 9.02 9.98
C PHE A 178 -8.52 9.42 10.63
N LEU A 179 -7.38 9.07 10.04
CA LEU A 179 -6.07 9.51 10.53
C LEU A 179 -5.94 11.03 10.54
N GLU A 180 -6.38 11.71 9.48
CA GLU A 180 -6.37 13.18 9.41
C GLU A 180 -7.27 13.80 10.47
N PHE A 181 -8.46 13.25 10.67
CA PHE A 181 -9.34 13.66 11.74
C PHE A 181 -8.69 13.51 13.12
N ALA A 182 -8.02 12.39 13.37
CA ALA A 182 -7.34 12.12 14.63
C ALA A 182 -6.12 13.04 14.85
N GLU A 183 -5.33 13.30 13.81
CA GLU A 183 -4.20 14.24 13.84
C GLU A 183 -4.62 15.67 14.19
N LEU A 184 -5.71 16.14 13.58
CA LEU A 184 -6.25 17.47 13.88
C LEU A 184 -6.68 17.62 15.35
N ARG A 185 -7.20 16.55 15.95
CA ARG A 185 -7.53 16.54 17.39
C ARG A 185 -6.30 16.58 18.27
N ALA A 186 -5.27 15.78 17.92
CA ALA A 186 -3.99 15.76 18.64
C ALA A 186 -3.30 17.13 18.60
N GLN A 187 -3.21 17.75 17.42
CA GLN A 187 -2.66 19.10 17.26
C GLN A 187 -3.39 20.18 18.10
N ARG A 188 -4.67 19.99 18.33
CA ARG A 188 -5.49 20.86 19.20
C ARG A 188 -5.41 20.49 20.67
N HIS A 189 -4.59 19.52 21.05
CA HIS A 189 -4.44 18.98 22.41
C HIS A 189 -5.77 18.62 23.07
N ILE A 190 -6.71 18.07 22.27
CA ILE A 190 -8.00 17.63 22.80
C ILE A 190 -7.80 16.27 23.43
N ILE A 191 -7.78 16.24 24.76
CA ILE A 191 -7.64 14.99 25.54
C ILE A 191 -8.83 14.08 25.20
N THR A 192 -8.53 12.83 24.86
CA THR A 192 -9.51 11.84 24.41
C THR A 192 -9.14 10.50 25.06
N THR A 193 -10.08 9.83 25.71
CA THR A 193 -9.85 8.48 26.27
C THR A 193 -9.93 7.41 25.16
N MET A 194 -9.47 6.20 25.45
CA MET A 194 -9.56 5.10 24.48
C MET A 194 -11.03 4.74 24.15
N GLU A 195 -11.94 4.88 25.14
CA GLU A 195 -13.37 4.70 24.93
C GLU A 195 -13.98 5.83 24.08
N ASP A 196 -13.57 7.06 24.29
CA ASP A 196 -13.97 8.19 23.44
C ASP A 196 -13.53 7.99 21.99
N TRP A 197 -12.35 7.41 21.76
CA TRP A 197 -11.88 7.12 20.41
C TRP A 197 -12.77 6.12 19.67
N LYS A 198 -13.29 5.11 20.39
CA LYS A 198 -14.29 4.18 19.83
C LYS A 198 -15.52 4.93 19.35
N GLN A 199 -16.12 5.75 20.23
CA GLN A 199 -17.31 6.54 19.89
C GLN A 199 -17.05 7.50 18.74
N ARG A 200 -15.85 8.10 18.67
CA ARG A 200 -15.46 9.01 17.60
C ARG A 200 -15.34 8.29 16.26
N LEU A 201 -14.79 7.08 16.25
CA LEU A 201 -14.74 6.28 15.03
C LEU A 201 -16.13 5.90 14.55
N GLU A 202 -17.03 5.49 15.45
CA GLU A 202 -18.43 5.18 15.11
C GLU A 202 -19.13 6.41 14.49
N GLN A 203 -18.99 7.58 15.13
CA GLN A 203 -19.55 8.84 14.62
C GLN A 203 -18.95 9.20 13.25
N PHE A 204 -17.64 9.08 13.10
CA PHE A 204 -16.94 9.37 11.85
C PHE A 204 -17.45 8.47 10.71
N LEU A 205 -17.53 7.16 10.93
CA LEU A 205 -18.07 6.22 9.94
C LEU A 205 -19.54 6.51 9.62
N GLY A 206 -20.33 6.86 10.64
CA GLY A 206 -21.74 7.25 10.46
C GLY A 206 -21.92 8.52 9.61
N THR A 207 -21.02 9.50 9.74
CA THR A 207 -21.07 10.72 8.90
C THR A 207 -20.70 10.47 7.44
N MET A 208 -20.05 9.34 7.15
CA MET A 208 -19.72 8.88 5.81
C MET A 208 -20.71 7.85 5.27
N ASP A 209 -21.89 7.73 5.90
CA ASP A 209 -22.94 6.77 5.56
C ASP A 209 -22.51 5.27 5.65
N TYR A 210 -21.39 4.99 6.31
CA TYR A 210 -21.01 3.61 6.61
C TYR A 210 -21.81 3.08 7.81
N LYS A 211 -22.26 1.84 7.71
CA LYS A 211 -22.93 1.19 8.83
C LYS A 211 -21.89 0.79 9.88
N ALA A 212 -21.78 1.58 10.93
CA ALA A 212 -21.06 1.18 12.13
C ALA A 212 -21.89 0.12 12.86
N GLN A 213 -21.70 -1.14 12.54
CA GLN A 213 -22.31 -2.23 13.30
C GLN A 213 -21.30 -2.76 14.30
N ASP A 214 -21.65 -2.72 15.56
CA ASP A 214 -20.91 -3.36 16.65
C ASP A 214 -21.22 -4.88 16.64
N THR A 215 -20.87 -5.54 15.55
CA THR A 215 -21.05 -6.99 15.43
C THR A 215 -19.69 -7.66 15.53
N ALA A 216 -19.55 -8.45 16.54
CA ALA A 216 -18.42 -9.37 16.76
C ALA A 216 -18.38 -10.48 15.71
N GLY A 217 -18.63 -10.23 14.45
CA GLY A 217 -18.61 -11.19 13.35
C GLY A 217 -19.07 -12.63 13.71
N LYS A 218 -19.52 -13.36 12.75
CA LYS A 218 -19.99 -14.75 12.96
C LYS A 218 -18.84 -15.77 12.96
N VAL A 219 -17.64 -15.35 12.54
CA VAL A 219 -16.47 -16.22 12.37
C VAL A 219 -15.35 -15.77 13.32
N SER A 220 -14.86 -16.72 14.13
CA SER A 220 -13.70 -16.45 14.98
C SER A 220 -12.40 -16.37 14.16
N GLN A 221 -11.37 -15.70 14.71
CA GLN A 221 -10.06 -15.65 14.05
C GLN A 221 -9.41 -17.02 13.94
N GLU A 222 -9.65 -17.89 14.93
CA GLU A 222 -9.16 -19.26 14.96
C GLU A 222 -9.77 -20.07 13.82
N ALA A 223 -11.09 -20.01 13.64
CA ALA A 223 -11.80 -20.71 12.57
C ALA A 223 -11.36 -20.20 11.18
N ALA A 224 -11.19 -18.89 11.01
CA ALA A 224 -10.68 -18.31 9.76
C ALA A 224 -9.26 -18.78 9.45
N ARG A 225 -8.38 -18.80 10.46
CA ARG A 225 -7.01 -19.27 10.34
C ARG A 225 -6.93 -20.76 9.99
N GLU A 226 -7.70 -21.60 10.67
CA GLU A 226 -7.76 -23.04 10.40
C GLU A 226 -8.19 -23.31 8.96
N LYS A 227 -9.24 -22.64 8.50
CA LYS A 227 -9.69 -22.77 7.12
C LYS A 227 -8.62 -22.30 6.13
N ALA A 228 -8.06 -21.09 6.31
CA ALA A 228 -7.04 -20.55 5.41
C ALA A 228 -5.81 -21.45 5.33
N TYR A 229 -5.39 -22.03 6.45
CA TYR A 229 -4.27 -22.97 6.47
C TYR A 229 -4.61 -24.30 5.82
N GLY A 230 -5.84 -24.80 6.01
CA GLY A 230 -6.31 -26.01 5.32
C GLY A 230 -6.35 -25.83 3.80
N GLU A 231 -6.86 -24.70 3.33
CA GLU A 231 -6.83 -24.36 1.90
C GLU A 231 -5.40 -24.14 1.37
N TYR A 232 -4.51 -23.54 2.17
CA TYR A 232 -3.12 -23.36 1.79
C TYR A 232 -2.37 -24.67 1.58
N GLU A 233 -2.57 -25.67 2.44
CA GLU A 233 -1.90 -26.99 2.27
C GLU A 233 -2.33 -27.69 0.96
N LYS A 234 -3.57 -27.50 0.51
CA LYS A 234 -4.05 -27.97 -0.80
C LYS A 234 -3.42 -27.15 -1.92
N TYR A 235 -3.49 -25.82 -1.81
CA TYR A 235 -2.96 -24.89 -2.82
C TYR A 235 -1.43 -25.01 -3.00
N LYS A 236 -0.71 -25.26 -1.92
CA LYS A 236 0.73 -25.44 -1.96
C LYS A 236 1.15 -26.55 -2.96
N VAL A 237 0.42 -27.65 -3.02
CA VAL A 237 0.69 -28.74 -3.96
C VAL A 237 0.51 -28.26 -5.42
N ILE A 238 -0.51 -27.45 -5.68
CA ILE A 238 -0.78 -26.85 -6.99
C ILE A 238 0.34 -25.87 -7.35
N GLN A 239 0.68 -24.99 -6.43
CA GLN A 239 1.74 -23.99 -6.58
C GLN A 239 3.12 -24.63 -6.80
N ASP A 240 3.44 -25.72 -6.09
CA ASP A 240 4.71 -26.43 -6.24
C ASP A 240 4.84 -27.10 -7.62
N ARG A 241 3.74 -27.55 -8.22
CA ARG A 241 3.70 -28.13 -9.57
C ARG A 241 3.83 -27.08 -10.68
N SER A 242 3.33 -25.89 -10.47
CA SER A 242 3.33 -24.81 -11.46
C SER A 242 4.53 -23.87 -11.35
N PHE A 243 5.32 -23.99 -10.28
CA PHE A 243 6.44 -23.10 -10.04
C PHE A 243 7.61 -23.40 -10.97
N ILE A 244 7.99 -22.43 -11.79
CA ILE A 244 9.20 -22.44 -12.62
C ILE A 244 10.27 -21.64 -11.88
N SER A 245 11.39 -22.28 -11.55
CA SER A 245 12.50 -21.62 -10.87
C SER A 245 13.16 -20.57 -11.79
N ASP A 246 13.84 -19.56 -11.20
CA ASP A 246 14.61 -18.59 -11.98
C ASP A 246 15.71 -19.27 -12.81
N PHE A 247 16.23 -20.39 -12.34
CA PHE A 247 17.17 -21.23 -13.07
C PHE A 247 16.52 -21.88 -14.31
N ASP A 248 15.31 -22.39 -14.19
CA ASP A 248 14.58 -22.99 -15.33
C ASP A 248 14.17 -21.91 -16.34
N ARG A 249 13.75 -20.71 -15.88
CA ARG A 249 13.48 -19.55 -16.72
C ARG A 249 14.73 -19.14 -17.51
N PHE A 250 15.88 -19.09 -16.84
CA PHE A 250 17.15 -18.78 -17.48
C PHE A 250 17.52 -19.80 -18.57
N ASN A 251 17.36 -21.09 -18.27
CA ASN A 251 17.65 -22.17 -19.22
C ASN A 251 16.68 -22.20 -20.41
N ASN A 252 15.42 -21.75 -20.22
CA ASN A 252 14.40 -21.66 -21.26
C ASN A 252 14.54 -20.40 -22.14
N GLY A 253 15.53 -19.55 -21.89
CA GLY A 253 15.82 -18.35 -22.67
C GLY A 253 14.93 -17.15 -22.35
N ASP A 254 14.17 -17.19 -21.26
CA ASP A 254 13.44 -16.05 -20.75
C ASP A 254 14.44 -14.97 -20.32
N LYS A 255 14.27 -13.75 -20.86
CA LYS A 255 15.06 -12.61 -20.42
C LYS A 255 14.70 -12.32 -18.97
N LEU A 256 15.58 -12.65 -18.04
CA LEU A 256 15.49 -12.18 -16.67
C LEU A 256 15.43 -10.66 -16.71
N LEU A 257 14.37 -10.08 -16.17
CA LEU A 257 14.30 -8.65 -15.97
C LEU A 257 15.51 -8.20 -15.16
N PRO A 258 16.15 -7.05 -15.49
CA PRO A 258 17.32 -6.59 -14.77
C PRO A 258 16.95 -6.43 -13.30
N PHE A 259 17.76 -7.02 -12.44
CA PHE A 259 17.75 -7.02 -10.98
C PHE A 259 16.78 -6.02 -10.36
N ASP A 260 15.69 -6.53 -9.78
CA ASP A 260 14.91 -5.79 -8.79
C ASP A 260 15.82 -5.53 -7.59
N ILE A 261 16.37 -4.33 -7.52
CA ILE A 261 17.09 -3.86 -6.34
C ILE A 261 16.01 -3.55 -5.28
N ASN A 262 15.49 -4.59 -4.67
CA ASN A 262 14.67 -4.45 -3.48
C ASN A 262 15.60 -4.57 -2.27
N PRO A 263 15.89 -3.47 -1.55
CA PRO A 263 16.83 -3.46 -0.42
C PRO A 263 16.35 -4.26 0.80
N ASP A 264 15.12 -4.78 0.79
CA ASP A 264 14.52 -5.55 1.89
C ASP A 264 14.67 -7.08 1.74
N LYS A 265 15.60 -7.56 0.87
CA LYS A 265 15.83 -8.99 0.65
C LYS A 265 17.03 -9.55 1.42
N GLU A 266 17.45 -8.93 2.55
CA GLU A 266 18.34 -9.57 3.54
C GLU A 266 17.65 -9.74 4.88
#